data_02d2b35b345d9553a5c81aa91529862c
#
_entry.id   02d2b35b345d9553a5c81aa91529862c
#
_cell.length_a   1.000
_cell.length_b   1.000
_cell.length_c   1.000
_cell.angle_alpha   90.00
_cell.angle_beta   90.00
_cell.angle_gamma   90.00
#
_symmetry.space_group_name_H-M   'P 1'
#
loop_
_entity.id
_entity.type
_entity.pdbx_description
1 polymer ?
#
loop_
_entity_poly.entity_id
_entity_poly.type
_entity_poly.pdbx_seq_one_letter_code
_entity_poly.pdbx_strand_id
1 'polypeptide(L)'
;MKRRQFLKAGGVGLAAGLASPAIAQSAPTLRWRLTTTFPKSLDTLYGACEMFSKVVGELSDQKFQVQVFGPGEIVPAFQVFDAVSSGTVEMGNTASYYYIGKDLAFAFGTAVPFGLNTRQMNAWLLHGGGLDLLNELYKTYNVYGLPFGNTTAQMGGWFRKEINTVDDLKGLKFRIGGLAGQVVANLGVVPQQLPPADIYPALEKGTIDAAEWIGPYDDEKLGFAKIAPYYYYPGWWEGCANGFLYINTAKWGELPKAYQQMVATACGQVAADLLAKYDARNAPAIKRLVASGAKLRPFSIDILDACYKATNELFTDVAGKNAMFKRLNDSMTTFRNEQNSWHQVCEATYDNYQIRQLSRT
;
A
#
# COMPACT_ATOMS: atom_id res chain seq x y z
N MET A 1 62.16 -47.91 -31.44
CA MET A 1 61.01 -47.12 -32.02
C MET A 1 60.92 -45.83 -31.32
N LYS A 2 60.93 -44.69 -32.03
CA LYS A 2 61.31 -43.37 -31.51
C LYS A 2 60.09 -42.62 -30.92
N ARG A 3 60.22 -42.20 -29.69
CA ARG A 3 59.24 -41.40 -28.88
C ARG A 3 58.76 -40.08 -29.53
N ARG A 4 59.20 -39.73 -30.73
CA ARG A 4 58.91 -38.48 -31.44
C ARG A 4 57.68 -38.52 -32.37
N GLN A 5 57.08 -39.68 -32.59
CA GLN A 5 55.94 -39.83 -33.51
C GLN A 5 54.58 -39.78 -32.77
N PHE A 6 54.57 -39.89 -31.45
CA PHE A 6 53.28 -39.82 -30.63
C PHE A 6 52.80 -38.40 -30.31
N LEU A 7 53.69 -37.42 -30.51
CA LEU A 7 53.31 -36.00 -30.17
C LEU A 7 52.79 -35.19 -31.37
N LYS A 8 52.71 -35.80 -32.57
CA LYS A 8 52.15 -35.13 -33.76
C LYS A 8 50.73 -35.54 -34.12
N ALA A 9 50.14 -36.53 -33.45
CA ALA A 9 48.77 -36.97 -33.70
C ALA A 9 47.74 -36.45 -32.63
N GLY A 10 48.18 -35.80 -31.52
CA GLY A 10 47.34 -35.30 -30.46
C GLY A 10 46.97 -33.81 -30.54
N GLY A 11 47.43 -33.09 -31.55
CA GLY A 11 47.37 -31.63 -31.61
C GLY A 11 46.25 -31.01 -32.45
N VAL A 12 45.41 -31.80 -33.13
CA VAL A 12 44.43 -31.26 -34.09
C VAL A 12 42.95 -31.50 -33.62
N GLY A 13 42.74 -32.28 -32.55
CA GLY A 13 41.38 -32.65 -32.08
C GLY A 13 40.78 -31.82 -31.00
N LEU A 14 41.48 -30.81 -30.43
CA LEU A 14 41.01 -30.07 -29.23
C LEU A 14 40.73 -28.57 -29.47
N ALA A 15 40.73 -28.10 -30.70
CA ALA A 15 40.49 -26.69 -31.04
C ALA A 15 39.13 -26.40 -31.70
N ALA A 16 38.24 -27.39 -31.85
CA ALA A 16 36.94 -27.21 -32.51
C ALA A 16 35.73 -27.21 -31.53
N GLY A 17 35.99 -27.24 -30.23
CA GLY A 17 34.93 -27.24 -29.18
C GLY A 17 34.76 -25.94 -28.40
N LEU A 18 35.45 -24.85 -28.78
CA LEU A 18 35.35 -23.59 -28.07
C LEU A 18 34.68 -22.53 -28.94
N ALA A 19 33.58 -22.05 -28.39
CA ALA A 19 32.85 -20.86 -28.80
C ALA A 19 31.84 -21.06 -29.95
N SER A 20 30.73 -21.73 -29.70
CA SER A 20 29.48 -21.06 -30.08
C SER A 20 29.43 -19.77 -29.27
N PRO A 21 29.43 -18.58 -29.87
CA PRO A 21 29.12 -17.40 -29.12
C PRO A 21 27.70 -17.65 -28.59
N ALA A 22 27.55 -17.75 -27.27
CA ALA A 22 26.25 -17.51 -26.67
C ALA A 22 25.89 -16.12 -27.19
N ILE A 23 24.99 -16.02 -28.17
CA ILE A 23 24.31 -14.78 -28.53
C ILE A 23 23.55 -14.47 -27.27
N ALA A 24 24.18 -13.69 -26.40
CA ALA A 24 23.48 -13.06 -25.29
C ALA A 24 22.37 -12.24 -25.98
N GLN A 25 21.17 -12.80 -25.97
CA GLN A 25 20.01 -12.14 -26.53
C GLN A 25 19.93 -10.82 -25.80
N SER A 26 20.30 -9.73 -26.49
CA SER A 26 20.34 -8.41 -25.86
C SER A 26 18.96 -8.16 -25.27
N ALA A 27 18.94 -7.86 -23.97
CA ALA A 27 17.69 -7.60 -23.27
C ALA A 27 16.89 -6.53 -24.05
N PRO A 28 15.58 -6.74 -24.30
CA PRO A 28 14.78 -5.85 -25.13
C PRO A 28 14.71 -4.44 -24.54
N THR A 29 14.67 -3.42 -25.40
CA THR A 29 14.39 -2.05 -24.95
C THR A 29 12.88 -1.90 -24.81
N LEU A 30 12.44 -1.54 -23.60
CA LEU A 30 11.04 -1.37 -23.25
C LEU A 30 10.77 0.04 -22.72
N ARG A 31 9.60 0.57 -23.06
CA ARG A 31 9.06 1.81 -22.47
C ARG A 31 7.64 1.55 -22.01
N TRP A 32 7.43 1.60 -20.70
CA TRP A 32 6.14 1.37 -20.09
C TRP A 32 5.63 2.63 -19.40
N ARG A 33 4.31 2.69 -19.21
CA ARG A 33 3.62 3.78 -18.52
C ARG A 33 3.12 3.26 -17.19
N LEU A 34 3.37 4.04 -16.14
CA LEU A 34 2.84 3.83 -14.81
C LEU A 34 1.95 5.01 -14.46
N THR A 35 0.64 4.77 -14.29
CA THR A 35 -0.27 5.79 -13.78
C THR A 35 -0.54 5.58 -12.29
N THR A 36 -0.71 6.67 -11.53
CA THR A 36 -0.96 6.57 -10.09
C THR A 36 -2.18 7.38 -9.67
N THR A 37 -2.86 6.91 -8.61
CA THR A 37 -3.98 7.62 -7.96
C THR A 37 -3.51 8.88 -7.21
N PHE A 38 -2.22 8.97 -6.87
CA PHE A 38 -1.69 9.94 -5.93
C PHE A 38 -1.11 11.17 -6.64
N PRO A 39 -1.42 12.40 -6.17
CA PRO A 39 -0.96 13.63 -6.79
C PRO A 39 0.55 13.86 -6.58
N LYS A 40 1.16 14.61 -7.51
CA LYS A 40 2.59 14.95 -7.52
C LYS A 40 3.07 15.70 -6.27
N SER A 41 2.14 16.32 -5.53
CA SER A 41 2.45 17.00 -4.26
C SER A 41 2.85 16.05 -3.14
N LEU A 42 2.54 14.75 -3.26
CA LEU A 42 2.89 13.71 -2.28
C LEU A 42 4.21 13.04 -2.68
N ASP A 43 5.34 13.58 -2.20
CA ASP A 43 6.68 13.01 -2.43
C ASP A 43 6.88 11.63 -1.74
N THR A 44 5.90 11.18 -0.99
CA THR A 44 5.74 9.84 -0.45
C THR A 44 5.19 8.90 -1.52
N LEU A 45 3.89 8.89 -1.74
CA LEU A 45 3.22 7.93 -2.62
C LEU A 45 3.53 8.17 -4.12
N TYR A 46 3.55 9.43 -4.58
CA TYR A 46 3.96 9.74 -5.95
C TYR A 46 5.47 9.58 -6.11
N GLY A 47 6.25 10.06 -5.16
CA GLY A 47 7.71 9.92 -5.14
C GLY A 47 8.17 8.46 -5.13
N ALA A 48 7.39 7.55 -4.55
CA ALA A 48 7.61 6.11 -4.63
C ALA A 48 7.58 5.59 -6.08
N CYS A 49 6.64 6.10 -6.89
CA CYS A 49 6.57 5.75 -8.31
C CYS A 49 7.76 6.31 -9.10
N GLU A 50 8.21 7.53 -8.80
CA GLU A 50 9.41 8.12 -9.42
C GLU A 50 10.67 7.33 -9.05
N MET A 51 10.81 6.95 -7.77
CA MET A 51 11.91 6.10 -7.30
C MET A 51 11.91 4.74 -7.99
N PHE A 52 10.74 4.10 -8.11
CA PHE A 52 10.60 2.84 -8.85
C PHE A 52 11.07 2.97 -10.29
N SER A 53 10.61 3.99 -11.00
CA SER A 53 11.01 4.29 -12.39
C SER A 53 12.53 4.43 -12.51
N LYS A 54 13.13 5.20 -11.60
CA LYS A 54 14.59 5.39 -11.55
C LYS A 54 15.33 4.07 -11.33
N VAL A 55 14.94 3.29 -10.32
CA VAL A 55 15.61 2.03 -9.97
C VAL A 55 15.52 1.01 -11.10
N VAL A 56 14.34 0.84 -11.73
CA VAL A 56 14.18 -0.06 -12.87
C VAL A 56 15.06 0.38 -14.04
N GLY A 57 15.12 1.68 -14.33
CA GLY A 57 15.99 2.23 -15.37
C GLY A 57 17.46 1.94 -15.09
N GLU A 58 17.93 2.20 -13.87
CA GLU A 58 19.32 1.96 -13.45
C GLU A 58 19.68 0.46 -13.50
N LEU A 59 18.84 -0.43 -12.97
CA LEU A 59 19.08 -1.88 -12.99
C LEU A 59 19.12 -2.48 -14.40
N SER A 60 18.44 -1.85 -15.35
CA SER A 60 18.34 -2.33 -16.74
C SER A 60 19.29 -1.65 -17.73
N ASP A 61 20.27 -0.86 -17.26
CA ASP A 61 21.10 0.01 -18.10
C ASP A 61 20.26 0.88 -19.07
N GLN A 62 19.17 1.45 -18.57
CA GLN A 62 18.19 2.26 -19.30
C GLN A 62 17.43 1.53 -20.44
N LYS A 63 17.53 0.20 -20.49
CA LYS A 63 16.80 -0.59 -21.49
C LYS A 63 15.33 -0.77 -21.12
N PHE A 64 14.98 -0.75 -19.84
CA PHE A 64 13.61 -0.75 -19.38
C PHE A 64 13.30 0.57 -18.68
N GLN A 65 12.58 1.45 -19.38
CA GLN A 65 12.17 2.76 -18.89
C GLN A 65 10.69 2.74 -18.52
N VAL A 66 10.36 3.31 -17.36
CA VAL A 66 8.98 3.46 -16.89
C VAL A 66 8.68 4.95 -16.74
N GLN A 67 7.71 5.45 -17.48
CA GLN A 67 7.25 6.85 -17.37
C GLN A 67 6.09 6.92 -16.39
N VAL A 68 6.19 7.82 -15.41
CA VAL A 68 5.18 8.02 -14.34
C VAL A 68 4.21 9.13 -14.74
N PHE A 69 2.91 8.87 -14.53
CA PHE A 69 1.82 9.79 -14.78
C PHE A 69 0.94 9.96 -13.54
N GLY A 70 0.63 11.20 -13.20
CA GLY A 70 -0.27 11.54 -12.11
C GLY A 70 -1.75 11.35 -12.46
N PRO A 71 -2.64 11.52 -11.45
CA PRO A 71 -4.08 11.42 -11.66
C PRO A 71 -4.58 12.45 -12.70
N GLY A 72 -5.40 11.98 -13.64
CA GLY A 72 -5.95 12.80 -14.72
C GLY A 72 -5.05 12.98 -15.94
N GLU A 73 -3.77 12.58 -15.89
CA GLU A 73 -2.88 12.69 -17.07
C GLU A 73 -3.17 11.59 -18.11
N ILE A 74 -3.56 10.39 -17.68
CA ILE A 74 -4.03 9.31 -18.57
C ILE A 74 -5.47 8.94 -18.23
N VAL A 75 -5.75 8.65 -16.94
CA VAL A 75 -7.06 8.28 -16.42
C VAL A 75 -7.37 9.00 -15.10
N PRO A 76 -8.64 9.20 -14.73
CA PRO A 76 -9.01 9.68 -13.40
C PRO A 76 -8.44 8.80 -12.28
N ALA A 77 -8.22 9.38 -11.09
CA ALA A 77 -7.54 8.76 -9.97
C ALA A 77 -8.05 7.35 -9.60
N PHE A 78 -9.36 7.14 -9.58
CA PHE A 78 -9.96 5.84 -9.22
C PHE A 78 -10.14 4.88 -10.41
N GLN A 79 -9.63 5.22 -11.60
CA GLN A 79 -9.65 4.34 -12.78
C GLN A 79 -8.30 3.67 -13.05
N VAL A 80 -7.31 3.86 -12.18
CA VAL A 80 -5.95 3.31 -12.35
C VAL A 80 -5.98 1.78 -12.50
N PHE A 81 -6.69 1.06 -11.62
CA PHE A 81 -6.80 -0.40 -11.69
C PHE A 81 -7.48 -0.88 -12.98
N ASP A 82 -8.55 -0.18 -13.41
CA ASP A 82 -9.27 -0.50 -14.64
C ASP A 82 -8.41 -0.26 -15.89
N ALA A 83 -7.59 0.80 -15.88
CA ALA A 83 -6.66 1.09 -16.98
C ALA A 83 -5.59 -0.01 -17.13
N VAL A 84 -5.11 -0.55 -16.01
CA VAL A 84 -4.18 -1.71 -16.01
C VAL A 84 -4.91 -2.99 -16.45
N SER A 85 -6.08 -3.24 -15.90
CA SER A 85 -6.90 -4.42 -16.21
C SER A 85 -7.22 -4.53 -17.70
N SER A 86 -7.59 -3.40 -18.35
CA SER A 86 -7.89 -3.31 -19.77
C SER A 86 -6.65 -3.26 -20.68
N GLY A 87 -5.43 -3.09 -20.12
CA GLY A 87 -4.21 -2.90 -20.89
C GLY A 87 -4.05 -1.51 -21.50
N THR A 88 -4.85 -0.51 -21.06
CA THR A 88 -4.69 0.91 -21.47
C THR A 88 -3.31 1.44 -21.06
N VAL A 89 -2.82 1.01 -19.90
CA VAL A 89 -1.44 1.20 -19.45
C VAL A 89 -0.86 -0.13 -18.99
N GLU A 90 0.45 -0.21 -18.98
CA GLU A 90 1.17 -1.42 -18.59
C GLU A 90 1.17 -1.63 -17.07
N MET A 91 1.29 -0.51 -16.30
CA MET A 91 1.40 -0.49 -14.85
C MET A 91 0.53 0.58 -14.21
N GLY A 92 0.17 0.35 -12.94
CA GLY A 92 -0.52 1.34 -12.11
C GLY A 92 -0.18 1.20 -10.64
N ASN A 93 -0.18 2.30 -9.90
CA ASN A 93 -0.03 2.32 -8.45
C ASN A 93 -1.26 2.94 -7.81
N THR A 94 -1.91 2.19 -6.92
CA THR A 94 -3.13 2.62 -6.23
C THR A 94 -3.37 1.77 -4.98
N ALA A 95 -4.31 2.20 -4.14
CA ALA A 95 -4.77 1.42 -3.01
C ALA A 95 -5.88 0.45 -3.43
N SER A 96 -5.72 -0.82 -3.11
CA SER A 96 -6.65 -1.90 -3.46
C SER A 96 -8.08 -1.61 -2.98
N TYR A 97 -8.23 -1.10 -1.77
CA TYR A 97 -9.55 -0.85 -1.16
C TYR A 97 -10.40 0.21 -1.90
N TYR A 98 -9.83 0.99 -2.80
CA TYR A 98 -10.63 1.90 -3.64
C TYR A 98 -11.57 1.15 -4.60
N TYR A 99 -11.34 -0.14 -4.79
CA TYR A 99 -12.08 -1.02 -5.72
C TYR A 99 -13.03 -1.99 -5.02
N ILE A 100 -13.36 -1.76 -3.74
CA ILE A 100 -14.35 -2.59 -3.00
C ILE A 100 -15.73 -2.60 -3.66
N GLY A 101 -16.05 -1.64 -4.51
CA GLY A 101 -17.25 -1.67 -5.35
C GLY A 101 -17.25 -2.78 -6.40
N LYS A 102 -16.10 -3.36 -6.75
CA LYS A 102 -15.99 -4.52 -7.63
C LYS A 102 -16.10 -5.84 -6.83
N ASP A 103 -15.36 -5.90 -5.73
CA ASP A 103 -15.37 -7.01 -4.78
C ASP A 103 -14.83 -6.51 -3.43
N LEU A 104 -15.55 -6.79 -2.34
CA LEU A 104 -15.13 -6.37 -1.00
C LEU A 104 -13.79 -6.99 -0.57
N ALA A 105 -13.39 -8.10 -1.19
CA ALA A 105 -12.11 -8.76 -0.96
C ALA A 105 -10.89 -7.87 -1.34
N PHE A 106 -11.06 -6.85 -2.19
CA PHE A 106 -10.00 -5.87 -2.49
C PHE A 106 -9.49 -5.14 -1.25
N ALA A 107 -10.30 -5.01 -0.19
CA ALA A 107 -9.87 -4.34 1.03
C ALA A 107 -8.61 -4.95 1.63
N PHE A 108 -8.45 -6.28 1.59
CA PHE A 108 -7.32 -6.99 2.18
C PHE A 108 -5.96 -6.63 1.56
N GLY A 109 -5.96 -6.12 0.34
CA GLY A 109 -4.72 -5.67 -0.31
C GLY A 109 -4.18 -4.34 0.24
N THR A 110 -5.01 -3.54 0.90
CA THR A 110 -4.56 -2.27 1.48
C THR A 110 -4.65 -2.30 3.00
N ALA A 111 -5.86 -2.32 3.54
CA ALA A 111 -6.13 -2.34 4.97
C ALA A 111 -7.54 -2.82 5.25
N VAL A 112 -7.73 -3.43 6.39
CA VAL A 112 -9.05 -3.73 6.94
C VAL A 112 -9.14 -3.21 8.38
N PRO A 113 -10.31 -2.78 8.84
CA PRO A 113 -10.50 -2.33 10.21
C PRO A 113 -9.99 -3.35 11.23
N PHE A 114 -9.22 -2.87 12.23
CA PHE A 114 -8.57 -3.69 13.26
C PHE A 114 -7.71 -4.84 12.70
N GLY A 115 -7.16 -4.64 11.50
CA GLY A 115 -6.33 -5.60 10.78
C GLY A 115 -4.89 -5.67 11.27
N LEU A 116 -3.98 -5.91 10.34
CA LEU A 116 -2.56 -6.05 10.59
C LEU A 116 -1.88 -4.68 10.74
N ASN A 117 -0.85 -4.60 11.58
CA ASN A 117 0.09 -3.48 11.56
C ASN A 117 1.11 -3.65 10.40
N THR A 118 1.97 -2.66 10.21
CA THR A 118 2.96 -2.63 9.12
C THR A 118 3.81 -3.89 9.02
N ARG A 119 4.39 -4.34 10.14
CA ARG A 119 5.26 -5.52 10.13
C ARG A 119 4.48 -6.80 9.88
N GLN A 120 3.33 -6.91 10.51
CA GLN A 120 2.43 -8.05 10.32
C GLN A 120 1.94 -8.13 8.86
N MET A 121 1.59 -6.98 8.24
CA MET A 121 1.17 -6.93 6.84
C MET A 121 2.27 -7.39 5.90
N ASN A 122 3.49 -6.86 6.06
CA ASN A 122 4.63 -7.28 5.26
C ASN A 122 4.93 -8.79 5.43
N ALA A 123 4.87 -9.28 6.67
CA ALA A 123 5.09 -10.71 6.97
C ALA A 123 3.98 -11.59 6.37
N TRP A 124 2.71 -11.17 6.47
CA TRP A 124 1.59 -11.90 5.87
C TRP A 124 1.68 -11.95 4.35
N LEU A 125 2.00 -10.83 3.70
CA LEU A 125 2.14 -10.79 2.24
C LEU A 125 3.30 -11.65 1.76
N LEU A 126 4.48 -11.59 2.40
CA LEU A 126 5.69 -12.22 1.90
C LEU A 126 5.88 -13.67 2.37
N HIS A 127 5.34 -14.03 3.54
CA HIS A 127 5.56 -15.34 4.18
C HIS A 127 4.30 -16.00 4.72
N GLY A 128 3.16 -15.27 4.80
CA GLY A 128 1.88 -15.78 5.32
C GLY A 128 0.89 -16.21 4.23
N GLY A 129 1.30 -16.22 2.95
CA GLY A 129 0.43 -16.61 1.83
C GLY A 129 -0.54 -15.51 1.37
N GLY A 130 -0.52 -14.33 1.98
CA GLY A 130 -1.43 -13.23 1.65
C GLY A 130 -1.28 -12.72 0.22
N LEU A 131 -0.04 -12.62 -0.28
CA LEU A 131 0.22 -12.17 -1.65
C LEU A 131 -0.33 -13.14 -2.70
N ASP A 132 -0.23 -14.43 -2.47
CA ASP A 132 -0.74 -15.45 -3.40
C ASP A 132 -2.27 -15.38 -3.47
N LEU A 133 -2.95 -15.29 -2.31
CA LEU A 133 -4.41 -15.15 -2.23
C LEU A 133 -4.90 -13.87 -2.91
N LEU A 134 -4.20 -12.75 -2.72
CA LEU A 134 -4.53 -11.49 -3.39
C LEU A 134 -4.31 -11.57 -4.90
N ASN A 135 -3.24 -12.23 -5.35
CA ASN A 135 -3.01 -12.42 -6.77
C ASN A 135 -4.01 -13.40 -7.42
N GLU A 136 -4.59 -14.37 -6.67
CA GLU A 136 -5.74 -15.12 -7.17
C GLU A 136 -6.93 -14.20 -7.47
N LEU A 137 -7.23 -13.23 -6.58
CA LEU A 137 -8.27 -12.23 -6.80
C LEU A 137 -7.92 -11.32 -8.00
N TYR A 138 -6.72 -10.72 -8.00
CA TYR A 138 -6.32 -9.76 -9.04
C TYR A 138 -6.27 -10.39 -10.44
N LYS A 139 -5.89 -11.66 -10.53
CA LYS A 139 -5.85 -12.41 -11.79
C LYS A 139 -7.24 -12.49 -12.46
N THR A 140 -8.33 -12.52 -11.69
CA THR A 140 -9.68 -12.51 -12.26
C THR A 140 -10.01 -11.21 -12.99
N TYR A 141 -9.21 -10.18 -12.77
CA TYR A 141 -9.27 -8.86 -13.41
C TYR A 141 -8.10 -8.62 -14.37
N ASN A 142 -7.38 -9.65 -14.83
CA ASN A 142 -6.20 -9.53 -15.70
C ASN A 142 -5.05 -8.70 -15.11
N VAL A 143 -4.89 -8.71 -13.79
CA VAL A 143 -3.87 -7.92 -13.09
C VAL A 143 -3.00 -8.84 -12.23
N TYR A 144 -1.71 -8.53 -12.19
CA TYR A 144 -0.72 -9.08 -11.27
C TYR A 144 -0.27 -7.97 -10.32
N GLY A 145 -0.27 -8.24 -9.02
CA GLY A 145 0.08 -7.28 -7.98
C GLY A 145 1.40 -7.61 -7.28
N LEU A 146 2.22 -6.58 -7.06
CA LEU A 146 3.40 -6.64 -6.20
C LEU A 146 3.26 -5.63 -5.06
N PRO A 147 3.60 -5.99 -3.80
CA PRO A 147 3.65 -5.03 -2.69
C PRO A 147 4.59 -3.87 -3.02
N PHE A 148 4.13 -2.63 -2.78
CA PHE A 148 4.85 -1.42 -3.20
C PHE A 148 5.19 -0.49 -2.03
N GLY A 149 4.98 -0.95 -0.81
CA GLY A 149 5.19 -0.23 0.42
C GLY A 149 3.90 0.07 1.17
N ASN A 150 4.02 0.63 2.35
CA ASN A 150 2.88 1.01 3.17
C ASN A 150 3.11 2.31 3.94
N THR A 151 2.03 2.87 4.49
CA THR A 151 2.00 4.18 5.12
C THR A 151 2.30 4.19 6.60
N THR A 152 2.61 3.02 7.20
CA THR A 152 2.59 2.80 8.66
C THR A 152 1.16 2.91 9.25
N ALA A 153 1.03 2.86 10.57
CA ALA A 153 -0.25 3.10 11.23
C ALA A 153 -0.72 4.53 10.97
N GLN A 154 -1.99 4.66 10.62
CA GLN A 154 -2.55 5.96 10.26
C GLN A 154 -3.22 6.68 11.44
N MET A 155 -3.45 7.96 11.25
CA MET A 155 -4.25 8.77 12.16
C MET A 155 -5.76 8.58 11.89
N GLY A 156 -6.57 8.91 12.89
CA GLY A 156 -8.03 8.84 12.83
C GLY A 156 -8.71 9.99 12.09
N GLY A 157 -7.91 10.88 11.49
CA GLY A 157 -8.41 11.95 10.63
C GLY A 157 -8.74 13.27 11.33
N TRP A 158 -9.20 14.20 10.52
CA TRP A 158 -9.47 15.60 10.86
C TRP A 158 -10.95 15.86 10.94
N PHE A 159 -11.38 16.52 12.02
CA PHE A 159 -12.78 16.79 12.32
C PHE A 159 -12.98 18.29 12.59
N ARG A 160 -14.08 18.84 12.10
CA ARG A 160 -14.48 20.24 12.39
C ARG A 160 -14.97 20.41 13.82
N LYS A 161 -15.55 19.36 14.41
CA LYS A 161 -16.07 19.31 15.77
C LYS A 161 -15.46 18.15 16.54
N GLU A 162 -15.46 18.24 17.86
CA GLU A 162 -15.05 17.11 18.70
C GLU A 162 -16.09 15.99 18.61
N ILE A 163 -15.58 14.76 18.63
CA ILE A 163 -16.34 13.52 18.61
C ILE A 163 -16.04 12.79 19.93
N ASN A 164 -16.94 12.85 20.87
CA ASN A 164 -16.75 12.32 22.21
C ASN A 164 -17.52 11.01 22.44
N THR A 165 -18.65 10.85 21.76
CA THR A 165 -19.58 9.73 21.91
C THR A 165 -19.92 9.10 20.55
N VAL A 166 -20.50 7.90 20.58
CA VAL A 166 -21.01 7.24 19.37
C VAL A 166 -22.11 8.06 18.69
N ASP A 167 -22.91 8.79 19.48
CA ASP A 167 -23.99 9.63 18.94
C ASP A 167 -23.46 10.83 18.14
N ASP A 168 -22.26 11.31 18.42
CA ASP A 168 -21.62 12.39 17.65
C ASP A 168 -21.25 11.96 16.22
N LEU A 169 -21.23 10.65 15.94
CA LEU A 169 -20.99 10.10 14.62
C LEU A 169 -22.22 10.19 13.70
N LYS A 170 -23.44 10.31 14.26
CA LYS A 170 -24.67 10.28 13.48
C LYS A 170 -24.80 11.49 12.56
N GLY A 171 -25.01 11.21 11.28
CA GLY A 171 -25.14 12.23 10.24
C GLY A 171 -23.84 12.91 9.83
N LEU A 172 -22.69 12.54 10.42
CA LEU A 172 -21.38 13.08 10.08
C LEU A 172 -21.02 12.71 8.63
N LYS A 173 -20.76 13.69 7.79
CA LYS A 173 -20.26 13.47 6.43
C LYS A 173 -18.74 13.27 6.48
N PHE A 174 -18.31 12.03 6.38
CA PHE A 174 -16.91 11.68 6.60
C PHE A 174 -16.27 11.11 5.34
N ARG A 175 -15.22 11.77 4.85
CA ARG A 175 -14.37 11.15 3.81
C ARG A 175 -13.54 10.05 4.47
N ILE A 176 -13.84 8.82 4.10
CA ILE A 176 -13.19 7.63 4.63
C ILE A 176 -13.14 6.54 3.56
N GLY A 177 -11.99 5.85 3.44
CA GLY A 177 -11.78 4.83 2.44
C GLY A 177 -12.13 3.42 2.90
N GLY A 178 -12.25 2.52 1.93
CA GLY A 178 -12.32 1.07 2.15
C GLY A 178 -13.54 0.59 2.96
N LEU A 179 -13.38 -0.53 3.65
CA LEU A 179 -14.43 -1.13 4.50
C LEU A 179 -14.79 -0.27 5.72
N ALA A 180 -13.89 0.60 6.16
CA ALA A 180 -14.15 1.50 7.27
C ALA A 180 -15.39 2.38 6.98
N GLY A 181 -15.58 2.81 5.74
CA GLY A 181 -16.79 3.53 5.33
C GLY A 181 -18.06 2.76 5.60
N GLN A 182 -18.08 1.44 5.32
CA GLN A 182 -19.25 0.59 5.60
C GLN A 182 -19.45 0.37 7.12
N VAL A 183 -18.36 0.21 7.87
CA VAL A 183 -18.42 0.07 9.33
C VAL A 183 -19.04 1.31 9.97
N VAL A 184 -18.53 2.50 9.65
CA VAL A 184 -19.05 3.75 10.25
C VAL A 184 -20.46 4.10 9.75
N ALA A 185 -20.85 3.66 8.56
CA ALA A 185 -22.22 3.80 8.07
C ALA A 185 -23.22 3.06 8.97
N ASN A 186 -22.86 1.87 9.50
CA ASN A 186 -23.68 1.14 10.47
C ASN A 186 -23.83 1.88 11.81
N LEU A 187 -22.97 2.87 12.07
CA LEU A 187 -23.06 3.76 13.25
C LEU A 187 -23.71 5.12 12.94
N GLY A 188 -24.26 5.29 11.72
CA GLY A 188 -25.01 6.47 11.30
C GLY A 188 -24.17 7.56 10.63
N VAL A 189 -22.89 7.32 10.34
CA VAL A 189 -22.04 8.21 9.52
C VAL A 189 -22.51 8.17 8.06
N VAL A 190 -22.32 9.26 7.33
CA VAL A 190 -22.49 9.36 5.87
C VAL A 190 -21.11 9.32 5.23
N PRO A 191 -20.59 8.13 4.89
CA PRO A 191 -19.24 8.01 4.33
C PRO A 191 -19.21 8.47 2.88
N GLN A 192 -18.06 9.06 2.50
CA GLN A 192 -17.78 9.47 1.12
C GLN A 192 -16.37 9.04 0.74
N GLN A 193 -16.21 8.42 -0.41
CA GLN A 193 -14.89 8.09 -0.95
C GLN A 193 -14.51 9.13 -2.00
N LEU A 194 -13.57 10.02 -1.65
CA LEU A 194 -13.06 11.06 -2.52
C LEU A 194 -11.58 10.84 -2.79
N PRO A 195 -11.11 11.10 -4.03
CA PRO A 195 -9.67 11.06 -4.33
C PRO A 195 -8.90 12.16 -3.59
N PRO A 196 -7.58 11.99 -3.39
CA PRO A 196 -6.79 12.88 -2.52
C PRO A 196 -6.90 14.37 -2.86
N ALA A 197 -6.89 14.71 -4.14
CA ALA A 197 -6.96 16.11 -4.59
C ALA A 197 -8.30 16.82 -4.28
N ASP A 198 -9.37 16.05 -4.07
CA ASP A 198 -10.73 16.57 -3.86
C ASP A 198 -11.07 16.74 -2.37
N ILE A 199 -10.24 16.21 -1.44
CA ILE A 199 -10.54 16.21 0.00
C ILE A 199 -10.53 17.63 0.56
N TYR A 200 -9.44 18.40 0.32
CA TYR A 200 -9.34 19.76 0.84
C TYR A 200 -10.48 20.67 0.35
N PRO A 201 -10.78 20.72 -0.98
CA PRO A 201 -11.92 21.50 -1.48
C PRO A 201 -13.26 21.07 -0.87
N ALA A 202 -13.47 19.78 -0.63
CA ALA A 202 -14.70 19.27 -0.01
C ALA A 202 -14.83 19.69 1.46
N LEU A 203 -13.74 19.62 2.24
CA LEU A 203 -13.69 20.16 3.60
C LEU A 203 -13.92 21.67 3.59
N GLU A 204 -13.23 22.44 2.75
CA GLU A 204 -13.32 23.89 2.69
C GLU A 204 -14.75 24.35 2.40
N LYS A 205 -15.43 23.73 1.44
CA LYS A 205 -16.83 24.02 1.07
C LYS A 205 -17.85 23.50 2.09
N GLY A 206 -17.45 22.68 3.07
CA GLY A 206 -18.36 22.06 4.02
C GLY A 206 -19.24 20.95 3.43
N THR A 207 -18.89 20.39 2.28
CA THR A 207 -19.57 19.22 1.71
C THR A 207 -19.26 17.95 2.48
N ILE A 208 -18.12 17.93 3.21
CA ILE A 208 -17.78 16.95 4.24
C ILE A 208 -17.41 17.64 5.55
N ASP A 209 -17.66 16.96 6.66
CA ASP A 209 -17.43 17.45 8.03
C ASP A 209 -16.10 16.95 8.60
N ALA A 210 -15.62 15.83 8.08
CA ALA A 210 -14.40 15.16 8.49
C ALA A 210 -13.72 14.45 7.32
N ALA A 211 -12.40 14.26 7.44
CA ALA A 211 -11.61 13.51 6.47
C ALA A 211 -10.46 12.77 7.15
N GLU A 212 -10.27 11.51 6.82
CA GLU A 212 -9.02 10.80 7.05
C GLU A 212 -8.15 10.84 5.78
N TRP A 213 -6.84 10.75 5.96
CA TRP A 213 -5.93 10.54 4.84
C TRP A 213 -4.85 9.54 5.21
N ILE A 214 -3.77 9.95 5.82
CA ILE A 214 -2.68 9.03 6.20
C ILE A 214 -2.16 9.36 7.59
N GLY A 215 -1.38 10.42 7.68
CA GLY A 215 -0.68 10.79 8.88
C GLY A 215 -0.03 12.17 8.77
N PRO A 216 0.65 12.61 9.84
CA PRO A 216 1.04 13.99 10.00
C PRO A 216 1.79 14.61 8.82
N TYR A 217 2.68 13.86 8.18
CA TYR A 217 3.53 14.39 7.12
C TYR A 217 2.77 14.70 5.82
N ASP A 218 1.92 13.79 5.38
CA ASP A 218 1.12 14.00 4.17
C ASP A 218 -0.09 14.90 4.45
N ASP A 219 -0.71 14.77 5.62
CA ASP A 219 -1.86 15.59 6.05
C ASP A 219 -1.48 17.08 6.17
N GLU A 220 -0.25 17.36 6.64
CA GLU A 220 0.30 18.72 6.68
C GLU A 220 0.37 19.34 5.28
N LYS A 221 0.82 18.59 4.27
CA LYS A 221 0.89 19.05 2.87
C LYS A 221 -0.47 19.30 2.25
N LEU A 222 -1.45 18.49 2.63
CA LEU A 222 -2.83 18.64 2.15
C LEU A 222 -3.59 19.73 2.89
N GLY A 223 -3.05 20.27 4.01
CA GLY A 223 -3.52 21.48 4.66
C GLY A 223 -4.78 21.33 5.49
N PHE A 224 -5.19 20.14 5.89
CA PHE A 224 -6.46 19.86 6.59
C PHE A 224 -6.60 20.59 7.92
N ALA A 225 -5.50 20.79 8.66
CA ALA A 225 -5.47 21.49 9.93
C ALA A 225 -6.02 22.93 9.87
N LYS A 226 -6.00 23.58 8.70
CA LYS A 226 -6.51 24.94 8.51
C LYS A 226 -8.03 25.03 8.61
N ILE A 227 -8.73 23.91 8.37
CA ILE A 227 -10.19 23.87 8.25
C ILE A 227 -10.82 23.01 9.34
N ALA A 228 -10.17 21.91 9.72
CA ALA A 228 -10.65 20.97 10.72
C ALA A 228 -9.58 20.83 11.82
N PRO A 229 -9.77 21.48 13.01
CA PRO A 229 -8.69 21.59 13.99
C PRO A 229 -8.49 20.35 14.86
N TYR A 230 -9.43 19.40 14.88
CA TYR A 230 -9.36 18.24 15.75
C TYR A 230 -8.77 17.05 15.00
N TYR A 231 -7.62 16.57 15.47
CA TYR A 231 -6.87 15.49 14.84
C TYR A 231 -6.93 14.25 15.72
N TYR A 232 -7.70 13.26 15.27
CA TYR A 232 -8.01 12.06 16.05
C TYR A 232 -7.01 10.95 15.84
N TYR A 233 -6.88 10.05 16.83
CA TYR A 233 -6.08 8.82 16.82
C TYR A 233 -6.68 7.77 17.75
N PRO A 234 -6.31 6.46 17.55
CA PRO A 234 -5.65 5.90 16.37
C PRO A 234 -6.61 5.79 15.17
N GLY A 235 -6.05 5.68 13.95
CA GLY A 235 -6.81 5.24 12.77
C GLY A 235 -7.09 3.74 12.86
N TRP A 236 -8.10 3.35 13.61
CA TRP A 236 -8.42 1.95 13.91
C TRP A 236 -8.72 1.09 12.68
N TRP A 237 -8.99 1.71 11.56
CA TRP A 237 -9.26 1.05 10.27
C TRP A 237 -7.99 0.78 9.46
N GLU A 238 -6.87 1.39 9.79
CA GLU A 238 -5.62 1.28 9.05
C GLU A 238 -4.42 1.20 9.99
N GLY A 239 -4.21 0.02 10.58
CA GLY A 239 -2.97 -0.32 11.30
C GLY A 239 -1.73 -0.22 10.39
N CYS A 240 -1.94 -0.29 9.09
CA CYS A 240 -1.10 0.16 7.98
C CYS A 240 -1.99 0.27 6.73
N ALA A 241 -1.61 1.06 5.73
CA ALA A 241 -2.19 0.97 4.40
C ALA A 241 -1.12 0.54 3.40
N ASN A 242 -1.25 -0.69 2.89
CA ASN A 242 -0.33 -1.21 1.90
C ASN A 242 -0.74 -0.75 0.49
N GLY A 243 0.22 -0.28 -0.29
CA GLY A 243 0.07 0.01 -1.71
C GLY A 243 0.57 -1.14 -2.58
N PHE A 244 0.01 -1.24 -3.76
CA PHE A 244 0.44 -2.20 -4.77
C PHE A 244 0.91 -1.51 -6.05
N LEU A 245 1.92 -2.10 -6.67
CA LEU A 245 2.17 -1.96 -8.08
C LEU A 245 1.34 -3.03 -8.79
N TYR A 246 0.40 -2.59 -9.61
CA TYR A 246 -0.40 -3.45 -10.47
C TYR A 246 0.15 -3.47 -11.88
N ILE A 247 0.22 -4.64 -12.50
CA ILE A 247 0.76 -4.86 -13.83
C ILE A 247 -0.26 -5.68 -14.62
N ASN A 248 -0.53 -5.29 -15.85
CA ASN A 248 -1.37 -6.12 -16.72
C ASN A 248 -0.76 -7.51 -16.87
N THR A 249 -1.57 -8.57 -16.64
CA THR A 249 -1.06 -9.96 -16.58
C THR A 249 -0.39 -10.40 -17.88
N ALA A 250 -0.93 -10.00 -19.05
CA ALA A 250 -0.31 -10.31 -20.33
C ALA A 250 1.07 -9.63 -20.45
N LYS A 251 1.13 -8.34 -20.09
CA LYS A 251 2.38 -7.58 -20.08
C LYS A 251 3.41 -8.14 -19.12
N TRP A 252 2.99 -8.57 -17.93
CA TRP A 252 3.87 -9.27 -16.99
C TRP A 252 4.43 -10.57 -17.58
N GLY A 253 3.59 -11.35 -18.27
CA GLY A 253 4.01 -12.60 -18.92
C GLY A 253 4.97 -12.41 -20.09
N GLU A 254 4.90 -11.27 -20.79
CA GLU A 254 5.80 -10.90 -21.90
C GLU A 254 7.19 -10.47 -21.41
N LEU A 255 7.35 -10.07 -20.12
CA LEU A 255 8.64 -9.64 -19.61
C LEU A 255 9.64 -10.79 -19.51
N PRO A 256 10.90 -10.57 -19.95
CA PRO A 256 11.99 -11.47 -19.63
C PRO A 256 12.10 -11.68 -18.11
N LYS A 257 12.47 -12.88 -17.68
CA LYS A 257 12.63 -13.21 -16.25
C LYS A 257 13.52 -12.23 -15.49
N ALA A 258 14.62 -11.78 -16.14
CA ALA A 258 15.49 -10.76 -15.55
C ALA A 258 14.74 -9.44 -15.26
N TYR A 259 13.88 -8.99 -16.18
CA TYR A 259 13.09 -7.77 -15.97
C TYR A 259 11.98 -7.95 -14.93
N GLN A 260 11.34 -9.12 -14.87
CA GLN A 260 10.41 -9.42 -13.78
C GLN A 260 11.12 -9.34 -12.42
N GLN A 261 12.35 -9.86 -12.31
CA GLN A 261 13.14 -9.79 -11.09
C GLN A 261 13.56 -8.35 -10.75
N MET A 262 13.95 -7.55 -11.75
CA MET A 262 14.27 -6.12 -11.54
C MET A 262 13.08 -5.34 -11.01
N VAL A 263 11.89 -5.56 -11.57
CA VAL A 263 10.63 -4.95 -11.10
C VAL A 263 10.34 -5.37 -9.65
N ALA A 264 10.43 -6.65 -9.33
CA ALA A 264 10.19 -7.13 -7.96
C ALA A 264 11.21 -6.55 -6.96
N THR A 265 12.49 -6.48 -7.35
CA THR A 265 13.56 -5.89 -6.53
C THR A 265 13.32 -4.39 -6.32
N ALA A 266 12.96 -3.66 -7.36
CA ALA A 266 12.63 -2.23 -7.27
C ALA A 266 11.42 -1.99 -6.34
N CYS A 267 10.37 -2.83 -6.40
CA CYS A 267 9.25 -2.76 -5.46
C CYS A 267 9.71 -2.95 -4.01
N GLY A 268 10.58 -3.92 -3.74
CA GLY A 268 11.13 -4.14 -2.40
C GLY A 268 11.94 -2.96 -1.88
N GLN A 269 12.77 -2.35 -2.73
CA GLN A 269 13.55 -1.16 -2.38
C GLN A 269 12.65 0.04 -2.09
N VAL A 270 11.65 0.28 -2.94
CA VAL A 270 10.64 1.34 -2.75
C VAL A 270 9.86 1.14 -1.45
N ALA A 271 9.46 -0.10 -1.16
CA ALA A 271 8.73 -0.41 0.06
C ALA A 271 9.53 -0.09 1.33
N ALA A 272 10.83 -0.40 1.33
CA ALA A 272 11.72 -0.08 2.45
C ALA A 272 11.94 1.43 2.62
N ASP A 273 12.18 2.16 1.52
CA ASP A 273 12.37 3.61 1.53
C ASP A 273 11.10 4.36 1.98
N LEU A 274 9.95 3.98 1.43
CA LEU A 274 8.68 4.63 1.75
C LEU A 274 8.33 4.48 3.23
N LEU A 275 8.51 3.28 3.79
CA LEU A 275 8.30 3.02 5.22
C LEU A 275 9.22 3.89 6.08
N ALA A 276 10.53 3.87 5.80
CA ALA A 276 11.51 4.66 6.53
C ALA A 276 11.24 6.18 6.42
N LYS A 277 10.75 6.63 5.26
CA LYS A 277 10.39 8.03 5.03
C LYS A 277 9.21 8.46 5.90
N TYR A 278 8.15 7.65 5.98
CA TYR A 278 7.01 7.95 6.85
C TYR A 278 7.42 8.00 8.32
N ASP A 279 8.17 7.01 8.81
CA ASP A 279 8.63 6.99 10.21
C ASP A 279 9.49 8.20 10.55
N ALA A 280 10.44 8.54 9.67
CA ALA A 280 11.32 9.68 9.88
C ALA A 280 10.59 11.05 9.78
N ARG A 281 9.52 11.16 9.00
CA ARG A 281 8.85 12.44 8.70
C ARG A 281 7.61 12.71 9.54
N ASN A 282 6.89 11.67 9.98
CA ASN A 282 5.67 11.84 10.77
C ASN A 282 5.96 12.47 12.15
N ALA A 283 7.01 12.05 12.83
CA ALA A 283 7.34 12.57 14.17
C ALA A 283 7.64 14.09 14.19
N PRO A 284 8.44 14.69 13.29
CA PRO A 284 8.57 16.16 13.24
C PRO A 284 7.32 16.85 12.70
N ALA A 285 6.54 16.23 11.79
CA ALA A 285 5.34 16.81 11.21
C ALA A 285 4.24 16.98 12.27
N ILE A 286 3.99 15.97 13.11
CA ILE A 286 2.98 16.10 14.17
C ILE A 286 3.29 17.23 15.14
N LYS A 287 4.57 17.47 15.46
CA LYS A 287 5.00 18.60 16.30
C LYS A 287 4.68 19.94 15.65
N ARG A 288 4.92 20.09 14.34
CA ARG A 288 4.58 21.30 13.59
C ARG A 288 3.07 21.52 13.52
N LEU A 289 2.29 20.47 13.27
CA LEU A 289 0.82 20.54 13.25
C LEU A 289 0.26 21.00 14.59
N VAL A 290 0.73 20.42 15.70
CA VAL A 290 0.33 20.83 17.06
C VAL A 290 0.75 22.29 17.33
N ALA A 291 1.96 22.67 16.98
CA ALA A 291 2.43 24.05 17.12
C ALA A 291 1.61 25.06 16.28
N SER A 292 1.04 24.61 15.16
CA SER A 292 0.14 25.42 14.32
C SER A 292 -1.32 25.44 14.78
N GLY A 293 -1.67 24.76 15.89
CA GLY A 293 -2.99 24.78 16.51
C GLY A 293 -3.85 23.53 16.34
N ALA A 294 -3.31 22.45 15.72
CA ALA A 294 -4.00 21.17 15.66
C ALA A 294 -4.18 20.57 17.07
N LYS A 295 -5.38 20.10 17.35
CA LYS A 295 -5.78 19.55 18.65
C LYS A 295 -5.85 18.05 18.58
N LEU A 296 -4.84 17.36 19.10
CA LEU A 296 -4.83 15.89 19.17
C LEU A 296 -5.92 15.39 20.11
N ARG A 297 -6.68 14.39 19.66
CA ARG A 297 -7.75 13.74 20.42
C ARG A 297 -7.70 12.23 20.24
N PRO A 298 -7.67 11.44 21.32
CA PRO A 298 -7.93 10.01 21.22
C PRO A 298 -9.42 9.78 20.95
N PHE A 299 -9.75 8.77 20.15
CA PHE A 299 -11.11 8.24 20.16
C PHE A 299 -11.41 7.63 21.54
N SER A 300 -12.64 7.84 22.04
CA SER A 300 -13.08 7.19 23.27
C SER A 300 -13.13 5.67 23.11
N ILE A 301 -12.99 4.96 24.22
CA ILE A 301 -13.10 3.48 24.22
C ILE A 301 -14.48 3.06 23.71
N ASP A 302 -15.54 3.77 24.09
CA ASP A 302 -16.90 3.47 23.64
C ASP A 302 -17.04 3.56 22.10
N ILE A 303 -16.39 4.53 21.47
CA ILE A 303 -16.35 4.64 19.99
C ILE A 303 -15.55 3.46 19.41
N LEU A 304 -14.38 3.15 19.96
CA LEU A 304 -13.56 2.04 19.47
C LEU A 304 -14.28 0.69 19.61
N ASP A 305 -14.94 0.44 20.73
CA ASP A 305 -15.71 -0.78 20.99
C ASP A 305 -16.92 -0.90 20.05
N ALA A 306 -17.63 0.21 19.80
CA ALA A 306 -18.73 0.23 18.84
C ALA A 306 -18.25 -0.05 17.42
N CYS A 307 -17.12 0.55 17.00
CA CYS A 307 -16.51 0.30 15.70
C CYS A 307 -16.00 -1.15 15.57
N TYR A 308 -15.38 -1.69 16.63
CA TYR A 308 -14.92 -3.09 16.65
C TYR A 308 -16.07 -4.08 16.50
N LYS A 309 -17.17 -3.84 17.23
CA LYS A 309 -18.39 -4.66 17.14
C LYS A 309 -18.96 -4.60 15.72
N ALA A 310 -19.18 -3.39 15.18
CA ALA A 310 -19.71 -3.21 13.83
C ALA A 310 -18.80 -3.82 12.75
N THR A 311 -17.48 -3.82 12.95
CA THR A 311 -16.52 -4.50 12.05
C THR A 311 -16.74 -6.00 12.05
N ASN A 312 -16.84 -6.63 13.21
CA ASN A 312 -17.02 -8.08 13.30
C ASN A 312 -18.37 -8.54 12.70
N GLU A 313 -19.42 -7.75 12.91
CA GLU A 313 -20.75 -8.00 12.31
C GLU A 313 -20.68 -7.91 10.79
N LEU A 314 -20.07 -6.86 10.24
CA LEU A 314 -19.87 -6.67 8.80
C LEU A 314 -19.05 -7.84 8.20
N PHE A 315 -17.93 -8.19 8.83
CA PHE A 315 -17.04 -9.25 8.31
C PHE A 315 -17.73 -10.61 8.31
N THR A 316 -18.52 -10.91 9.34
CA THR A 316 -19.32 -12.14 9.41
C THR A 316 -20.34 -12.21 8.28
N ASP A 317 -21.08 -11.11 8.05
CA ASP A 317 -22.08 -11.03 6.98
C ASP A 317 -21.45 -11.18 5.59
N VAL A 318 -20.35 -10.44 5.33
CA VAL A 318 -19.66 -10.48 4.03
C VAL A 318 -19.01 -11.84 3.79
N ALA A 319 -18.35 -12.43 4.79
CA ALA A 319 -17.74 -13.76 4.67
C ALA A 319 -18.78 -14.87 4.36
N GLY A 320 -20.02 -14.70 4.83
CA GLY A 320 -21.12 -15.61 4.49
C GLY A 320 -21.57 -15.54 3.02
N LYS A 321 -21.24 -14.46 2.31
CA LYS A 321 -21.73 -14.18 0.94
C LYS A 321 -20.63 -14.14 -0.11
N ASN A 322 -19.38 -13.96 0.30
CA ASN A 322 -18.22 -13.81 -0.59
C ASN A 322 -17.09 -14.78 -0.19
N ALA A 323 -16.91 -15.82 -1.00
CA ALA A 323 -15.94 -16.88 -0.72
C ALA A 323 -14.49 -16.38 -0.73
N MET A 324 -14.13 -15.42 -1.62
CA MET A 324 -12.77 -14.87 -1.68
C MET A 324 -12.51 -13.99 -0.45
N PHE A 325 -13.47 -13.15 -0.07
CA PHE A 325 -13.39 -12.37 1.17
C PHE A 325 -13.19 -13.29 2.38
N LYS A 326 -13.98 -14.37 2.48
CA LYS A 326 -13.86 -15.35 3.57
C LYS A 326 -12.45 -15.93 3.65
N ARG A 327 -11.90 -16.39 2.52
CA ARG A 327 -10.54 -16.98 2.48
C ARG A 327 -9.47 -15.99 2.94
N LEU A 328 -9.52 -14.75 2.46
CA LEU A 328 -8.60 -13.70 2.84
C LEU A 328 -8.75 -13.33 4.32
N ASN A 329 -9.99 -13.20 4.80
CA ASN A 329 -10.27 -12.89 6.20
C ASN A 329 -9.78 -13.99 7.14
N ASP A 330 -10.05 -15.26 6.83
CA ASP A 330 -9.61 -16.39 7.65
C ASP A 330 -8.08 -16.45 7.71
N SER A 331 -7.40 -16.31 6.55
CA SER A 331 -5.94 -16.28 6.46
C SER A 331 -5.35 -15.13 7.29
N MET A 332 -5.81 -13.91 7.07
CA MET A 332 -5.30 -12.72 7.76
C MET A 332 -5.59 -12.79 9.26
N THR A 333 -6.76 -13.24 9.67
CA THR A 333 -7.15 -13.32 11.09
C THR A 333 -6.32 -14.37 11.84
N THR A 334 -6.12 -15.54 11.25
CA THR A 334 -5.27 -16.59 11.83
C THR A 334 -3.84 -16.06 12.01
N PHE A 335 -3.28 -15.47 10.95
CA PHE A 335 -1.93 -14.90 10.98
C PHE A 335 -1.81 -13.77 12.02
N ARG A 336 -2.77 -12.85 12.07
CA ARG A 336 -2.80 -11.75 13.05
C ARG A 336 -2.78 -12.26 14.49
N ASN A 337 -3.57 -13.29 14.80
CA ASN A 337 -3.67 -13.83 16.15
C ASN A 337 -2.34 -14.46 16.60
N GLU A 338 -1.67 -15.19 15.72
CA GLU A 338 -0.34 -15.74 15.98
C GLU A 338 0.70 -14.63 16.16
N GLN A 339 0.71 -13.62 15.27
CA GLN A 339 1.62 -12.49 15.35
C GLN A 339 1.41 -11.62 16.59
N ASN A 340 0.17 -11.41 17.02
CA ASN A 340 -0.12 -10.66 18.24
C ASN A 340 0.42 -11.37 19.48
N SER A 341 0.37 -12.69 19.54
CA SER A 341 0.96 -13.46 20.65
C SER A 341 2.48 -13.24 20.73
N TRP A 342 3.19 -13.20 19.60
CA TRP A 342 4.61 -12.88 19.56
C TRP A 342 4.89 -11.40 19.88
N HIS A 343 4.17 -10.49 19.24
CA HIS A 343 4.35 -9.04 19.40
C HIS A 343 4.17 -8.61 20.87
N GLN A 344 3.18 -9.17 21.57
CA GLN A 344 2.92 -8.89 22.97
C GLN A 344 4.12 -9.27 23.87
N VAL A 345 4.81 -10.37 23.58
CA VAL A 345 5.94 -10.85 24.39
C VAL A 345 7.19 -10.00 24.17
N CYS A 346 7.47 -9.60 22.93
CA CYS A 346 8.72 -8.90 22.60
C CYS A 346 8.53 -7.39 22.46
N GLU A 347 7.98 -6.91 21.34
CA GLU A 347 8.04 -5.49 20.97
C GLU A 347 7.09 -4.62 21.78
N ALA A 348 5.84 -5.05 21.98
CA ALA A 348 4.91 -4.26 22.78
C ALA A 348 5.41 -4.09 24.23
N THR A 349 6.06 -5.10 24.78
CA THR A 349 6.68 -5.01 26.12
C THR A 349 7.86 -4.06 26.10
N TYR A 350 8.74 -4.14 25.09
CA TYR A 350 9.89 -3.26 24.93
C TYR A 350 9.45 -1.80 24.71
N ASP A 351 8.56 -1.55 23.75
CA ASP A 351 8.08 -0.22 23.40
C ASP A 351 7.36 0.45 24.57
N ASN A 352 6.48 -0.28 25.26
CA ASN A 352 5.78 0.22 26.45
C ASN A 352 6.74 0.61 27.56
N TYR A 353 7.82 -0.14 27.76
CA TYR A 353 8.85 0.22 28.73
C TYR A 353 9.57 1.50 28.35
N GLN A 354 10.00 1.63 27.09
CA GLN A 354 10.66 2.83 26.57
C GLN A 354 9.77 4.08 26.70
N ILE A 355 8.52 3.97 26.26
CA ILE A 355 7.55 5.08 26.34
C ILE A 355 7.35 5.55 27.78
N ARG A 356 7.24 4.60 28.73
CA ARG A 356 7.12 4.94 30.17
C ARG A 356 8.38 5.62 30.73
N GLN A 357 9.58 5.29 30.25
CA GLN A 357 10.79 5.99 30.70
C GLN A 357 10.83 7.42 30.18
N LEU A 358 10.46 7.65 28.90
CA LEU A 358 10.38 9.00 28.32
C LEU A 358 9.38 9.92 29.03
N SER A 359 8.30 9.37 29.62
CA SER A 359 7.33 10.16 30.38
C SER A 359 7.77 10.51 31.80
N ARG A 360 8.91 9.98 32.28
CA ARG A 360 9.49 10.26 33.61
C ARG A 360 10.63 11.30 33.56
N THR A 361 11.13 11.59 32.37
CA THR A 361 12.11 12.66 32.10
C THR A 361 11.42 13.94 31.66
#